data_789d88c48b829927ffc3c6371fb715fd
#
_entry.id   789d88c48b829927ffc3c6371fb715fd
#
_cell.length_a   1.000
_cell.length_b   1.000
_cell.length_c   1.000
_cell.angle_alpha   90.00
_cell.angle_beta   90.00
_cell.angle_gamma   90.00
#
_symmetry.space_group_name_H-M   'P 1'
#
loop_
_entity.id
_entity.type
_entity.pdbx_description
1 polymer ?
#
loop_
_entity_poly.entity_id
_entity_poly.type
_entity_poly.pdbx_seq_one_letter_code
_entity_poly.pdbx_strand_id
1 'polypeptide(L)'
;MMEKIKADEITGQTGDYMLRATAANGQIRAFAATSRDLVEKARQAHNTSPVATAALGRLMTAGVMMGSMMKADSDLLTIRVEGDGPIGGLTVTADKNGNVKGYAFHPEVMLPPNAKGKLDVGGALGVGVLSVIQDIGLKEPYVGQTILVTGEIAEDLTYYYATSEQTPSSVALGVLMNKENTVRQAGGFIIQLLPGAEEATIAALEKTIGELEPVTTMLNKGMTPEDILELILGQFGLEILDKMPIQFTCNCTKSRVEKALISIGGRELQEMIDEGKSIEVNCQFCNKHYEFSVDELKKLYEKAKK
;
A
#
# COMPACT_ATOMS: atom_id res chain seq x y z
N MET A 1 5.21 -32.16 -1.41
CA MET A 1 5.63 -32.31 -0.01
C MET A 1 6.45 -31.05 0.29
N MET A 2 5.76 -29.98 0.79
CA MET A 2 6.42 -28.72 1.15
C MET A 2 7.03 -28.90 2.52
N GLU A 3 8.35 -28.71 2.65
CA GLU A 3 9.03 -28.72 3.94
C GLU A 3 8.49 -27.59 4.82
N LYS A 4 8.05 -27.92 6.03
CA LYS A 4 7.71 -26.96 7.07
C LYS A 4 8.98 -26.23 7.48
N ILE A 5 9.07 -24.94 7.17
CA ILE A 5 10.16 -24.09 7.66
C ILE A 5 10.01 -23.99 9.18
N LYS A 6 11.03 -24.41 9.91
CA LYS A 6 11.06 -24.28 11.38
C LYS A 6 11.26 -22.82 11.76
N ALA A 7 10.54 -22.35 12.78
CA ALA A 7 10.57 -20.97 13.28
C ALA A 7 11.98 -20.45 13.61
N ASP A 8 12.94 -21.33 13.86
CA ASP A 8 14.30 -20.98 14.28
C ASP A 8 15.24 -20.47 13.16
N GLU A 9 14.87 -20.60 11.87
CA GLU A 9 15.70 -20.13 10.76
C GLU A 9 15.40 -18.68 10.31
N ILE A 10 14.48 -17.98 10.99
CA ILE A 10 13.91 -16.70 10.55
C ILE A 10 14.54 -15.50 11.28
N THR A 11 15.41 -15.70 12.25
CA THR A 11 16.03 -14.63 13.05
C THR A 11 17.28 -14.05 12.36
N GLY A 12 17.10 -13.03 11.52
CA GLY A 12 18.24 -12.33 10.89
C GLY A 12 17.93 -11.26 9.87
N GLN A 13 16.71 -11.03 9.49
CA GLN A 13 16.38 -9.93 8.57
C GLN A 13 16.17 -8.62 9.33
N THR A 14 17.15 -7.70 9.18
CA THR A 14 17.00 -6.29 9.52
C THR A 14 16.25 -5.62 8.35
N GLY A 15 15.03 -5.10 8.58
CA GLY A 15 14.24 -4.41 7.56
C GLY A 15 12.76 -4.81 7.61
N ASP A 16 11.98 -4.17 6.76
CA ASP A 16 10.55 -4.45 6.65
C ASP A 16 10.27 -5.78 5.95
N TYR A 17 9.28 -6.49 6.44
CA TYR A 17 8.83 -7.75 5.88
C TYR A 17 7.36 -8.01 6.16
N MET A 18 6.80 -8.95 5.45
CA MET A 18 5.46 -9.47 5.70
C MET A 18 5.45 -10.98 5.85
N LEU A 19 4.45 -11.48 6.56
CA LEU A 19 4.13 -12.89 6.70
C LEU A 19 2.84 -13.21 5.98
N ARG A 20 2.79 -14.43 5.44
CA ARG A 20 1.57 -15.09 5.00
C ARG A 20 1.34 -16.29 5.90
N ALA A 21 0.12 -16.44 6.40
CA ALA A 21 -0.20 -17.50 7.34
C ALA A 21 -1.61 -18.05 7.09
N THR A 22 -1.85 -19.22 7.67
CA THR A 22 -3.18 -19.84 7.76
C THR A 22 -3.42 -20.33 9.17
N ALA A 23 -4.67 -20.53 9.53
CA ALA A 23 -5.07 -21.11 10.81
C ALA A 23 -6.43 -21.85 10.69
N ALA A 24 -6.84 -22.53 11.75
CA ALA A 24 -8.09 -23.30 11.82
C ALA A 24 -8.24 -24.26 10.61
N ASN A 25 -7.20 -25.07 10.34
CA ASN A 25 -7.19 -26.02 9.21
C ASN A 25 -7.52 -25.36 7.85
N GLY A 26 -7.03 -24.14 7.62
CA GLY A 26 -7.23 -23.41 6.37
C GLY A 26 -8.53 -22.61 6.30
N GLN A 27 -9.30 -22.50 7.37
CA GLN A 27 -10.49 -21.64 7.43
C GLN A 27 -10.15 -20.15 7.54
N ILE A 28 -8.94 -19.84 8.02
CA ILE A 28 -8.44 -18.46 8.16
C ILE A 28 -7.20 -18.29 7.31
N ARG A 29 -7.16 -17.21 6.53
CA ARG A 29 -5.95 -16.69 5.86
C ARG A 29 -5.55 -15.39 6.51
N ALA A 30 -4.26 -15.20 6.74
CA ALA A 30 -3.75 -14.01 7.39
C ALA A 30 -2.47 -13.47 6.74
N PHE A 31 -2.32 -12.16 6.82
CA PHE A 31 -1.13 -11.41 6.45
C PHE A 31 -0.80 -10.45 7.58
N ALA A 32 0.46 -10.30 7.92
CA ALA A 32 0.91 -9.26 8.84
C ALA A 32 2.24 -8.69 8.35
N ALA A 33 2.44 -7.38 8.54
CA ALA A 33 3.64 -6.70 8.06
C ALA A 33 4.13 -5.63 9.02
N THR A 34 5.45 -5.44 9.07
CA THR A 34 6.11 -4.21 9.49
C THR A 34 6.51 -3.43 8.25
N SER A 35 6.28 -2.11 8.21
CA SER A 35 6.48 -1.28 7.02
C SER A 35 7.11 0.09 7.34
N ARG A 36 7.84 0.19 8.45
CA ARG A 36 8.43 1.44 8.92
C ARG A 36 9.37 2.08 7.89
N ASP A 37 10.33 1.30 7.39
CA ASP A 37 11.38 1.81 6.49
C ASP A 37 10.81 2.11 5.10
N LEU A 38 9.84 1.30 4.66
CA LEU A 38 9.08 1.48 3.44
C LEU A 38 8.31 2.81 3.45
N VAL A 39 7.57 3.09 4.55
CA VAL A 39 6.78 4.31 4.71
C VAL A 39 7.70 5.52 4.88
N GLU A 40 8.81 5.41 5.62
CA GLU A 40 9.78 6.48 5.76
C GLU A 40 10.43 6.86 4.42
N LYS A 41 10.77 5.87 3.57
CA LYS A 41 11.26 6.14 2.21
C LYS A 41 10.24 6.91 1.37
N ALA A 42 8.96 6.55 1.43
CA ALA A 42 7.90 7.27 0.74
C ALA A 42 7.75 8.70 1.28
N ARG A 43 7.78 8.86 2.62
CA ARG A 43 7.75 10.18 3.26
C ARG A 43 8.88 11.08 2.78
N GLN A 44 10.09 10.57 2.72
CA GLN A 44 11.26 11.31 2.23
C GLN A 44 11.16 11.66 0.75
N ALA A 45 10.72 10.71 -0.08
CA ALA A 45 10.59 10.92 -1.52
C ALA A 45 9.60 12.03 -1.87
N HIS A 46 8.51 12.14 -1.11
CA HIS A 46 7.42 13.09 -1.37
C HIS A 46 7.36 14.24 -0.36
N ASN A 47 8.23 14.26 0.65
CA ASN A 47 8.22 15.22 1.75
C ASN A 47 6.82 15.38 2.38
N THR A 48 6.17 14.23 2.66
CA THR A 48 4.79 14.22 3.15
C THR A 48 4.68 14.76 4.57
N SER A 49 3.58 15.47 4.85
CA SER A 49 3.16 15.88 6.19
C SER A 49 2.82 14.66 7.07
N PRO A 50 2.71 14.80 8.39
CA PRO A 50 2.36 13.68 9.26
C PRO A 50 1.06 12.97 8.88
N VAL A 51 0.00 13.72 8.55
CA VAL A 51 -1.30 13.14 8.19
C VAL A 51 -1.26 12.48 6.81
N ALA A 52 -0.58 13.08 5.84
CA ALA A 52 -0.39 12.49 4.51
C ALA A 52 0.50 11.23 4.58
N THR A 53 1.54 11.24 5.45
CA THR A 53 2.37 10.06 5.72
C THR A 53 1.54 8.93 6.33
N ALA A 54 0.65 9.24 7.28
CA ALA A 54 -0.21 8.23 7.89
C ALA A 54 -1.19 7.65 6.87
N ALA A 55 -1.82 8.48 6.04
CA ALA A 55 -2.75 8.05 5.00
C ALA A 55 -2.05 7.17 3.94
N LEU A 56 -0.99 7.69 3.35
CA LEU A 56 -0.22 6.96 2.32
C LEU A 56 0.42 5.68 2.87
N GLY A 57 1.00 5.75 4.06
CA GLY A 57 1.66 4.62 4.69
C GLY A 57 0.71 3.47 5.02
N ARG A 58 -0.49 3.76 5.53
CA ARG A 58 -1.54 2.74 5.72
C ARG A 58 -1.92 2.08 4.39
N LEU A 59 -2.17 2.89 3.35
CA LEU A 59 -2.55 2.36 2.05
C LEU A 59 -1.42 1.54 1.41
N MET A 60 -0.15 1.93 1.57
CA MET A 60 1.00 1.17 1.08
C MET A 60 1.19 -0.15 1.84
N THR A 61 0.98 -0.16 3.16
CA THR A 61 1.03 -1.38 3.97
C THR A 61 -0.07 -2.36 3.56
N ALA A 62 -1.29 -1.88 3.33
CA ALA A 62 -2.36 -2.70 2.76
C ALA A 62 -2.00 -3.18 1.35
N GLY A 63 -1.52 -2.26 0.51
CA GLY A 63 -1.16 -2.54 -0.88
C GLY A 63 -0.14 -3.67 -1.02
N VAL A 64 0.90 -3.71 -0.18
CA VAL A 64 1.90 -4.77 -0.24
C VAL A 64 1.33 -6.13 0.18
N MET A 65 0.49 -6.17 1.22
CA MET A 65 -0.19 -7.41 1.63
C MET A 65 -1.17 -7.90 0.56
N MET A 66 -1.96 -7.00 -0.02
CA MET A 66 -2.90 -7.31 -1.11
C MET A 66 -2.17 -7.69 -2.41
N GLY A 67 -1.08 -7.00 -2.75
CA GLY A 67 -0.25 -7.31 -3.90
C GLY A 67 0.33 -8.72 -3.84
N SER A 68 0.71 -9.18 -2.65
CA SER A 68 1.22 -10.56 -2.46
C SER A 68 0.20 -11.65 -2.78
N MET A 69 -1.08 -11.31 -2.92
CA MET A 69 -2.14 -12.24 -3.33
C MET A 69 -2.22 -12.43 -4.85
N MET A 70 -1.54 -11.57 -5.63
CA MET A 70 -1.45 -11.69 -7.08
C MET A 70 -0.68 -12.96 -7.47
N LYS A 71 -0.97 -13.51 -8.66
CA LYS A 71 -0.47 -14.84 -9.05
C LYS A 71 0.75 -14.79 -9.96
N ALA A 72 0.71 -13.94 -10.99
CA ALA A 72 1.79 -13.85 -11.99
C ALA A 72 2.76 -12.70 -11.67
N ASP A 73 4.00 -12.78 -12.16
CA ASP A 73 5.00 -11.71 -12.01
C ASP A 73 4.63 -10.43 -12.77
N SER A 74 3.79 -10.57 -13.79
CA SER A 74 3.26 -9.47 -14.58
C SER A 74 2.07 -8.78 -13.93
N ASP A 75 1.42 -9.43 -12.95
CA ASP A 75 0.21 -8.89 -12.33
C ASP A 75 0.55 -7.65 -11.51
N LEU A 76 -0.35 -6.68 -11.55
CA LEU A 76 -0.19 -5.42 -10.85
C LEU A 76 -1.48 -5.05 -10.11
N LEU A 77 -1.34 -4.80 -8.82
CA LEU A 77 -2.40 -4.24 -8.02
C LEU A 77 -2.25 -2.72 -7.96
N THR A 78 -3.32 -1.97 -8.22
CA THR A 78 -3.40 -0.54 -7.95
C THR A 78 -4.57 -0.26 -7.02
N ILE A 79 -4.31 0.42 -5.91
CA ILE A 79 -5.34 0.91 -5.00
C ILE A 79 -5.37 2.42 -5.12
N ARG A 80 -6.54 2.98 -5.42
CA ARG A 80 -6.76 4.41 -5.54
C ARG A 80 -7.85 4.86 -4.58
N VAL A 81 -7.56 5.90 -3.86
CA VAL A 81 -8.53 6.61 -3.02
C VAL A 81 -8.70 7.99 -3.62
N GLU A 82 -9.93 8.38 -3.89
CA GLU A 82 -10.30 9.74 -4.34
C GLU A 82 -11.31 10.29 -3.36
N GLY A 83 -11.02 11.45 -2.78
CA GLY A 83 -11.89 12.09 -1.80
C GLY A 83 -11.93 13.59 -1.97
N ASP A 84 -12.94 14.21 -1.36
CA ASP A 84 -13.15 15.67 -1.40
C ASP A 84 -12.41 16.42 -0.30
N GLY A 85 -11.68 15.69 0.57
CA GLY A 85 -10.82 16.25 1.60
C GLY A 85 -9.54 16.86 1.03
N PRO A 86 -8.77 17.60 1.85
CA PRO A 86 -7.64 18.40 1.37
C PRO A 86 -6.49 17.59 0.76
N ILE A 87 -6.33 16.30 1.07
CA ILE A 87 -5.34 15.43 0.39
C ILE A 87 -5.76 15.16 -1.08
N GLY A 88 -7.05 15.20 -1.40
CA GLY A 88 -7.60 14.96 -2.73
C GLY A 88 -7.59 13.49 -3.17
N GLY A 89 -6.58 12.73 -2.77
CA GLY A 89 -6.50 11.30 -3.06
C GLY A 89 -5.12 10.71 -2.83
N LEU A 90 -5.08 9.37 -2.95
CA LEU A 90 -3.90 8.54 -2.84
C LEU A 90 -3.88 7.52 -3.99
N THR A 91 -2.71 7.20 -4.50
CA THR A 91 -2.54 6.09 -5.43
C THR A 91 -1.38 5.23 -4.96
N VAL A 92 -1.62 3.93 -4.86
CA VAL A 92 -0.62 2.93 -4.49
C VAL A 92 -0.62 1.81 -5.50
N THR A 93 0.56 1.35 -5.92
CA THR A 93 0.72 0.22 -6.82
C THR A 93 1.66 -0.79 -6.19
N ALA A 94 1.28 -2.05 -6.17
CA ALA A 94 2.05 -3.14 -5.58
C ALA A 94 2.07 -4.37 -6.48
N ASP A 95 3.12 -5.18 -6.36
CA ASP A 95 3.27 -6.46 -7.03
C ASP A 95 3.34 -7.63 -6.02
N LYS A 96 3.38 -8.84 -6.52
CA LYS A 96 3.44 -10.05 -5.67
C LYS A 96 4.77 -10.26 -4.96
N ASN A 97 5.81 -9.52 -5.32
CA ASN A 97 7.18 -9.68 -4.82
C ASN A 97 7.50 -8.70 -3.68
N GLY A 98 6.49 -8.09 -3.07
CA GLY A 98 6.67 -7.16 -1.95
C GLY A 98 7.14 -5.76 -2.35
N ASN A 99 7.11 -5.42 -3.64
CA ASN A 99 7.41 -4.07 -4.10
C ASN A 99 6.16 -3.21 -4.08
N VAL A 100 6.26 -2.03 -3.52
CA VAL A 100 5.17 -1.05 -3.50
C VAL A 100 5.70 0.35 -3.77
N LYS A 101 4.88 1.16 -4.40
CA LYS A 101 5.10 2.59 -4.63
C LYS A 101 3.76 3.31 -4.56
N GLY A 102 3.79 4.57 -4.19
CA GLY A 102 2.56 5.35 -4.10
C GLY A 102 2.84 6.81 -3.86
N TYR A 103 1.80 7.63 -3.99
CA TYR A 103 1.85 9.06 -3.75
C TYR A 103 0.50 9.58 -3.25
N ALA A 104 0.56 10.73 -2.55
CA ALA A 104 -0.61 11.54 -2.22
C ALA A 104 -0.71 12.70 -3.22
N PHE A 105 -1.93 13.15 -3.55
CA PHE A 105 -2.13 14.25 -4.50
C PHE A 105 -1.63 15.56 -3.91
N HIS A 106 -1.94 15.83 -2.64
CA HIS A 106 -1.43 16.97 -1.88
C HIS A 106 -0.67 16.48 -0.63
N PRO A 107 0.64 16.17 -0.78
CA PRO A 107 1.43 15.54 0.27
C PRO A 107 1.72 16.46 1.47
N GLU A 108 1.62 17.78 1.29
CA GLU A 108 1.95 18.81 2.28
C GLU A 108 0.80 19.19 3.22
N VAL A 109 -0.38 18.60 3.05
CA VAL A 109 -1.59 18.93 3.82
C VAL A 109 -1.35 18.78 5.32
N MET A 110 -1.69 19.81 6.08
CA MET A 110 -1.61 19.83 7.54
C MET A 110 -3.01 19.97 8.13
N LEU A 111 -3.37 19.05 9.03
CA LEU A 111 -4.61 19.12 9.81
C LEU A 111 -4.32 19.00 11.31
N PRO A 112 -5.14 19.63 12.16
CA PRO A 112 -5.08 19.39 13.58
C PRO A 112 -5.44 17.92 13.90
N PRO A 113 -5.00 17.40 15.05
CA PRO A 113 -5.44 16.08 15.50
C PRO A 113 -6.96 16.02 15.61
N ASN A 114 -7.52 14.83 15.36
CA ASN A 114 -8.95 14.57 15.56
C ASN A 114 -9.34 14.61 17.05
N ALA A 115 -10.62 14.46 17.38
CA ALA A 115 -11.15 14.49 18.75
C ALA A 115 -10.52 13.45 19.71
N LYS A 116 -9.89 12.40 19.17
CA LYS A 116 -9.16 11.37 19.92
C LYS A 116 -7.65 11.68 20.05
N GLY A 117 -7.19 12.86 19.62
CA GLY A 117 -5.78 13.25 19.63
C GLY A 117 -4.90 12.50 18.63
N LYS A 118 -5.48 11.86 17.60
CA LYS A 118 -4.79 11.13 16.53
C LYS A 118 -4.74 11.96 15.25
N LEU A 119 -3.83 11.62 14.34
CA LEU A 119 -3.80 12.19 12.99
C LEU A 119 -5.16 11.94 12.31
N ASP A 120 -5.76 13.00 11.78
CA ASP A 120 -7.11 12.98 11.20
C ASP A 120 -7.06 12.57 9.73
N VAL A 121 -6.82 11.30 9.49
CA VAL A 121 -6.74 10.73 8.12
C VAL A 121 -8.10 10.78 7.43
N GLY A 122 -9.18 10.46 8.17
CA GLY A 122 -10.54 10.54 7.65
C GLY A 122 -10.92 11.95 7.22
N GLY A 123 -10.65 12.96 8.04
CA GLY A 123 -10.87 14.36 7.67
C GLY A 123 -9.98 14.84 6.52
N ALA A 124 -8.77 14.27 6.39
CA ALA A 124 -7.85 14.59 5.30
C ALA A 124 -8.29 14.03 3.95
N LEU A 125 -8.95 12.87 3.93
CA LEU A 125 -9.49 12.26 2.72
C LEU A 125 -10.92 12.70 2.40
N GLY A 126 -11.75 12.93 3.43
CA GLY A 126 -13.13 13.35 3.27
C GLY A 126 -14.05 12.25 2.75
N VAL A 127 -15.13 12.65 2.08
CA VAL A 127 -16.06 11.74 1.40
C VAL A 127 -15.50 11.36 0.05
N GLY A 128 -15.56 10.07 -0.29
CA GLY A 128 -14.92 9.63 -1.52
C GLY A 128 -15.13 8.16 -1.84
N VAL A 129 -14.25 7.65 -2.70
CA VAL A 129 -14.30 6.32 -3.26
C VAL A 129 -12.92 5.65 -3.15
N LEU A 130 -12.95 4.36 -2.79
CA LEU A 130 -11.81 3.46 -2.84
C LEU A 130 -12.00 2.52 -4.03
N SER A 131 -11.00 2.46 -4.92
CA SER A 131 -10.96 1.57 -6.08
C SER A 131 -9.78 0.63 -5.98
N VAL A 132 -10.01 -0.66 -6.17
CA VAL A 132 -8.98 -1.70 -6.26
C VAL A 132 -8.96 -2.24 -7.68
N ILE A 133 -7.85 -2.05 -8.36
CA ILE A 133 -7.65 -2.37 -9.77
C ILE A 133 -6.63 -3.49 -9.85
N GLN A 134 -7.01 -4.64 -10.41
CA GLN A 134 -6.15 -5.79 -10.59
C GLN A 134 -5.89 -5.98 -12.09
N ASP A 135 -4.69 -5.60 -12.53
CA ASP A 135 -4.22 -5.88 -13.89
C ASP A 135 -3.56 -7.27 -13.90
N ILE A 136 -4.26 -8.23 -14.44
CA ILE A 136 -3.84 -9.63 -14.56
C ILE A 136 -3.58 -10.03 -16.02
N GLY A 137 -3.29 -9.05 -16.88
CA GLY A 137 -2.99 -9.27 -18.30
C GLY A 137 -4.22 -9.51 -19.19
N LEU A 138 -5.44 -9.23 -18.70
CA LEU A 138 -6.65 -9.24 -19.51
C LEU A 138 -6.77 -7.95 -20.33
N LYS A 139 -7.67 -7.95 -21.32
CA LYS A 139 -7.95 -6.75 -22.14
C LYS A 139 -8.33 -5.54 -21.29
N GLU A 140 -9.10 -5.77 -20.25
CA GLU A 140 -9.49 -4.76 -19.25
C GLU A 140 -9.14 -5.31 -17.86
N PRO A 141 -8.60 -4.48 -16.95
CA PRO A 141 -8.33 -4.90 -15.59
C PRO A 141 -9.63 -5.14 -14.83
N TYR A 142 -9.61 -6.02 -13.85
CA TYR A 142 -10.70 -6.12 -12.88
C TYR A 142 -10.69 -4.89 -11.96
N VAL A 143 -11.86 -4.27 -11.75
CA VAL A 143 -12.01 -3.10 -10.90
C VAL A 143 -13.11 -3.34 -9.88
N GLY A 144 -12.74 -3.42 -8.60
CA GLY A 144 -13.67 -3.35 -7.49
C GLY A 144 -13.70 -1.95 -6.91
N GLN A 145 -14.88 -1.46 -6.53
CA GLN A 145 -15.03 -0.09 -6.04
C GLN A 145 -16.01 -0.03 -4.87
N THR A 146 -15.74 0.84 -3.90
CA THR A 146 -16.64 1.12 -2.78
C THR A 146 -16.50 2.58 -2.31
N ILE A 147 -17.51 3.07 -1.60
CA ILE A 147 -17.43 4.36 -0.93
C ILE A 147 -16.44 4.31 0.24
N LEU A 148 -15.88 5.43 0.61
CA LEU A 148 -15.19 5.59 1.89
C LEU A 148 -16.23 5.66 3.01
N VAL A 149 -16.12 4.74 3.98
CA VAL A 149 -17.01 4.69 5.15
C VAL A 149 -16.52 5.64 6.23
N THR A 150 -15.21 5.65 6.46
CA THR A 150 -14.57 6.48 7.48
C THR A 150 -13.41 7.32 6.96
N GLY A 151 -12.82 6.94 5.82
CA GLY A 151 -11.58 7.51 5.31
C GLY A 151 -10.33 7.12 6.13
N GLU A 152 -10.45 6.26 7.13
CA GLU A 152 -9.31 5.77 7.95
C GLU A 152 -8.55 4.61 7.27
N ILE A 153 -8.95 4.25 6.05
CA ILE A 153 -8.34 3.24 5.15
C ILE A 153 -8.55 1.80 5.62
N ALA A 154 -8.29 1.47 6.89
CA ALA A 154 -8.43 0.11 7.38
C ALA A 154 -9.90 -0.35 7.37
N GLU A 155 -10.80 0.47 7.89
CA GLU A 155 -12.25 0.23 7.87
C GLU A 155 -12.80 0.24 6.45
N ASP A 156 -12.29 1.12 5.60
CA ASP A 156 -12.71 1.22 4.20
C ASP A 156 -12.32 -0.04 3.40
N LEU A 157 -11.13 -0.59 3.66
CA LEU A 157 -10.70 -1.87 3.08
C LEU A 157 -11.47 -3.07 3.64
N THR A 158 -11.80 -3.04 4.95
CA THR A 158 -12.67 -4.05 5.56
C THR A 158 -14.04 -4.06 4.87
N TYR A 159 -14.60 -2.87 4.64
CA TYR A 159 -15.86 -2.71 3.93
C TYR A 159 -15.77 -3.16 2.45
N TYR A 160 -14.66 -2.80 1.77
CA TYR A 160 -14.38 -3.26 0.40
C TYR A 160 -14.37 -4.78 0.31
N TYR A 161 -13.67 -5.47 1.20
CA TYR A 161 -13.61 -6.93 1.20
C TYR A 161 -14.99 -7.55 1.42
N ALA A 162 -15.78 -7.00 2.31
CA ALA A 162 -17.11 -7.51 2.60
C ALA A 162 -18.08 -7.31 1.43
N THR A 163 -18.05 -6.16 0.77
CA THR A 163 -19.05 -5.76 -0.24
C THR A 163 -18.66 -6.11 -1.68
N SER A 164 -17.38 -5.92 -2.04
CA SER A 164 -16.88 -6.14 -3.40
C SER A 164 -16.30 -7.54 -3.58
N GLU A 165 -15.51 -8.04 -2.61
CA GLU A 165 -14.85 -9.34 -2.70
C GLU A 165 -15.67 -10.46 -2.02
N GLN A 166 -16.73 -10.12 -1.30
CA GLN A 166 -17.57 -11.04 -0.52
C GLN A 166 -16.75 -11.95 0.41
N THR A 167 -15.64 -11.42 0.93
CA THR A 167 -14.72 -12.11 1.81
C THR A 167 -14.72 -11.41 3.18
N PRO A 168 -15.34 -11.99 4.22
CA PRO A 168 -15.29 -11.40 5.56
C PRO A 168 -13.86 -11.24 6.02
N SER A 169 -13.48 -9.99 6.31
CA SER A 169 -12.11 -9.63 6.62
C SER A 169 -12.03 -8.67 7.79
N SER A 170 -10.93 -8.72 8.53
CA SER A 170 -10.52 -7.71 9.49
C SER A 170 -9.19 -7.11 9.03
N VAL A 171 -9.17 -5.79 8.87
CA VAL A 171 -7.98 -5.03 8.47
C VAL A 171 -7.60 -4.07 9.59
N ALA A 172 -6.35 -4.11 10.01
CA ALA A 172 -5.78 -3.12 10.93
C ALA A 172 -4.48 -2.57 10.34
N LEU A 173 -4.42 -1.25 10.25
CA LEU A 173 -3.29 -0.52 9.68
C LEU A 173 -2.90 0.63 10.58
N GLY A 174 -1.62 0.91 10.69
CA GLY A 174 -1.17 2.00 11.52
C GLY A 174 0.17 2.59 11.11
N VAL A 175 0.28 3.91 11.29
CA VAL A 175 1.53 4.66 11.16
C VAL A 175 1.64 5.57 12.38
N LEU A 176 2.74 5.44 13.11
CA LEU A 176 3.07 6.26 14.26
C LEU A 176 4.23 7.19 13.88
N MET A 177 4.02 8.49 14.05
CA MET A 177 5.01 9.52 13.73
C MET A 177 5.78 9.99 14.96
N ASN A 178 7.04 10.33 14.81
CA ASN A 178 7.81 11.12 15.75
C ASN A 178 7.46 12.62 15.63
N LYS A 179 7.84 13.39 16.62
CA LYS A 179 7.66 14.85 16.61
C LYS A 179 8.42 15.56 15.50
N GLU A 180 9.53 14.96 15.06
CA GLU A 180 10.41 15.44 13.98
C GLU A 180 9.89 15.09 12.58
N ASN A 181 8.63 14.67 12.45
CA ASN A 181 8.01 14.22 11.20
C ASN A 181 8.78 13.05 10.54
N THR A 182 9.24 12.10 11.36
CA THR A 182 9.79 10.83 10.87
C THR A 182 8.89 9.68 11.29
N VAL A 183 8.91 8.57 10.57
CA VAL A 183 8.11 7.39 10.89
C VAL A 183 8.75 6.66 12.07
N ARG A 184 8.01 6.53 13.17
CA ARG A 184 8.43 5.77 14.36
C ARG A 184 8.14 4.29 14.21
N GLN A 185 6.89 3.95 13.83
CA GLN A 185 6.42 2.60 13.55
C GLN A 185 5.37 2.65 12.44
N ALA A 186 5.35 1.61 11.60
CA ALA A 186 4.28 1.39 10.64
C ALA A 186 4.12 -0.11 10.42
N GLY A 187 2.89 -0.53 10.16
CA GLY A 187 2.56 -1.92 9.90
C GLY A 187 1.07 -2.18 9.98
N GLY A 188 0.72 -3.45 9.90
CA GLY A 188 -0.68 -3.85 9.93
C GLY A 188 -0.88 -5.33 9.69
N PHE A 189 -2.14 -5.73 9.66
CA PHE A 189 -2.53 -7.08 9.28
C PHE A 189 -3.83 -7.08 8.46
N ILE A 190 -4.03 -8.14 7.71
CA ILE A 190 -5.29 -8.51 7.06
C ILE A 190 -5.58 -9.95 7.45
N ILE A 191 -6.74 -10.18 8.05
CA ILE A 191 -7.22 -11.52 8.41
C ILE A 191 -8.53 -11.77 7.68
N GLN A 192 -8.66 -12.91 7.03
CA GLN A 192 -9.77 -13.24 6.18
C GLN A 192 -10.35 -14.61 6.53
N LEU A 193 -11.66 -14.67 6.64
CA LEU A 193 -12.39 -15.93 6.75
C LEU A 193 -12.60 -16.53 5.35
N LEU A 194 -12.21 -17.77 5.18
CA LEU A 194 -12.39 -18.49 3.92
C LEU A 194 -13.74 -19.22 3.91
N PRO A 195 -14.29 -19.55 2.72
CA PRO A 195 -15.55 -20.27 2.62
C PRO A 195 -15.53 -21.58 3.42
N GLY A 196 -16.58 -21.81 4.20
CA GLY A 196 -16.71 -22.99 5.05
C GLY A 196 -16.15 -22.80 6.48
N ALA A 197 -15.77 -21.59 6.88
CA ALA A 197 -15.40 -21.31 8.25
C ALA A 197 -16.56 -21.61 9.21
N GLU A 198 -16.25 -22.32 10.30
CA GLU A 198 -17.22 -22.71 11.31
C GLU A 198 -17.63 -21.53 12.19
N GLU A 199 -18.90 -21.47 12.57
CA GLU A 199 -19.46 -20.42 13.45
C GLU A 199 -18.66 -20.23 14.74
N ALA A 200 -18.19 -21.33 15.34
CA ALA A 200 -17.39 -21.30 16.56
C ALA A 200 -16.03 -20.61 16.32
N THR A 201 -15.40 -20.86 15.17
CA THR A 201 -14.14 -20.21 14.75
C THR A 201 -14.36 -18.71 14.52
N ILE A 202 -15.46 -18.35 13.85
CA ILE A 202 -15.82 -16.96 13.59
C ILE A 202 -16.00 -16.20 14.90
N ALA A 203 -16.86 -16.68 15.80
CA ALA A 203 -17.14 -16.03 17.07
C ALA A 203 -15.90 -15.88 17.96
N ALA A 204 -15.04 -16.91 18.00
CA ALA A 204 -13.80 -16.86 18.78
C ALA A 204 -12.80 -15.84 18.17
N LEU A 205 -12.69 -15.77 16.85
CA LEU A 205 -11.84 -14.81 16.16
C LEU A 205 -12.32 -13.37 16.37
N GLU A 206 -13.61 -13.11 16.22
CA GLU A 206 -14.22 -11.79 16.47
C GLU A 206 -13.95 -11.31 17.89
N LYS A 207 -14.11 -12.19 18.88
CA LYS A 207 -13.80 -11.88 20.27
C LYS A 207 -12.33 -11.48 20.43
N THR A 208 -11.39 -12.27 19.90
CA THR A 208 -9.96 -12.00 19.99
C THR A 208 -9.60 -10.68 19.34
N ILE A 209 -10.11 -10.40 18.13
CA ILE A 209 -9.85 -9.14 17.41
C ILE A 209 -10.44 -7.94 18.18
N GLY A 210 -11.60 -8.08 18.79
CA GLY A 210 -12.25 -7.03 19.56
C GLY A 210 -11.50 -6.62 20.84
N GLU A 211 -10.62 -7.49 21.35
CA GLU A 211 -9.80 -7.25 22.55
C GLU A 211 -8.40 -6.70 22.23
N LEU A 212 -8.04 -6.55 20.92
CA LEU A 212 -6.71 -6.12 20.53
C LEU A 212 -6.46 -4.62 20.83
N GLU A 213 -5.25 -4.34 21.26
CA GLU A 213 -4.75 -2.96 21.24
C GLU A 213 -4.54 -2.48 19.80
N PRO A 214 -4.52 -1.15 19.55
CA PRO A 214 -4.16 -0.61 18.25
C PRO A 214 -2.82 -1.17 17.75
N VAL A 215 -2.75 -1.52 16.46
CA VAL A 215 -1.55 -2.13 15.84
C VAL A 215 -0.28 -1.28 16.05
N THR A 216 -0.40 0.04 16.04
CA THR A 216 0.73 0.95 16.35
C THR A 216 1.23 0.81 17.78
N THR A 217 0.34 0.51 18.73
CA THR A 217 0.72 0.26 20.13
C THR A 217 1.49 -1.05 20.25
N MET A 218 1.00 -2.11 19.61
CA MET A 218 1.68 -3.41 19.59
C MET A 218 3.07 -3.32 18.98
N LEU A 219 3.20 -2.70 17.79
CA LEU A 219 4.49 -2.47 17.14
C LEU A 219 5.43 -1.59 17.97
N ASN A 220 4.90 -0.57 18.66
CA ASN A 220 5.70 0.31 19.50
C ASN A 220 6.20 -0.36 20.80
N LYS A 221 5.54 -1.43 21.23
CA LYS A 221 5.99 -2.32 22.30
C LYS A 221 7.06 -3.33 21.82
N GLY A 222 7.39 -3.33 20.54
CA GLY A 222 8.39 -4.22 19.94
C GLY A 222 7.82 -5.55 19.43
N MET A 223 6.49 -5.69 19.36
CA MET A 223 5.89 -6.90 18.79
C MET A 223 6.22 -6.99 17.28
N THR A 224 6.60 -8.18 16.87
CA THR A 224 6.85 -8.53 15.48
C THR A 224 5.55 -8.95 14.77
N PRO A 225 5.52 -9.05 13.43
CA PRO A 225 4.40 -9.65 12.71
C PRO A 225 4.06 -11.07 13.21
N GLU A 226 5.08 -11.86 13.59
CA GLU A 226 4.93 -13.17 14.20
C GLU A 226 4.17 -13.11 15.53
N ASP A 227 4.57 -12.20 16.43
CA ASP A 227 3.92 -12.01 17.73
C ASP A 227 2.47 -11.57 17.58
N ILE A 228 2.20 -10.69 16.62
CA ILE A 228 0.83 -10.21 16.34
C ILE A 228 -0.04 -11.36 15.83
N LEU A 229 0.46 -12.15 14.87
CA LEU A 229 -0.30 -13.29 14.37
C LEU A 229 -0.49 -14.37 15.42
N GLU A 230 0.53 -14.65 16.27
CA GLU A 230 0.42 -15.60 17.36
C GLU A 230 -0.61 -15.14 18.40
N LEU A 231 -0.65 -13.84 18.74
CA LEU A 231 -1.64 -13.26 19.65
C LEU A 231 -3.08 -13.46 19.12
N ILE A 232 -3.28 -13.34 17.80
CA ILE A 232 -4.62 -13.41 17.19
C ILE A 232 -5.02 -14.85 16.88
N LEU A 233 -4.09 -15.63 16.33
CA LEU A 233 -4.38 -16.91 15.68
C LEU A 233 -3.75 -18.12 16.38
N GLY A 234 -2.93 -17.94 17.41
CA GLY A 234 -2.25 -19.05 18.10
C GLY A 234 -3.22 -20.12 18.61
N GLN A 235 -4.36 -19.73 19.17
CA GLN A 235 -5.41 -20.65 19.63
C GLN A 235 -6.06 -21.47 18.50
N PHE A 236 -5.91 -21.03 17.24
CA PHE A 236 -6.48 -21.68 16.05
C PHE A 236 -5.45 -22.54 15.30
N GLY A 237 -4.26 -22.77 15.89
CA GLY A 237 -3.19 -23.51 15.23
C GLY A 237 -2.58 -22.75 14.07
N LEU A 238 -1.97 -21.59 14.38
CA LEU A 238 -1.29 -20.74 13.41
C LEU A 238 -0.20 -21.52 12.64
N GLU A 239 -0.23 -21.43 11.33
CA GLU A 239 0.83 -21.93 10.44
C GLU A 239 1.35 -20.79 9.57
N ILE A 240 2.62 -20.39 9.78
CA ILE A 240 3.31 -19.42 8.91
C ILE A 240 3.72 -20.15 7.63
N LEU A 241 3.23 -19.66 6.48
CA LEU A 241 3.48 -20.25 5.18
C LEU A 241 4.69 -19.65 4.48
N ASP A 242 4.88 -18.33 4.65
CA ASP A 242 5.92 -17.58 3.93
C ASP A 242 6.30 -16.32 4.69
N LYS A 243 7.57 -15.91 4.53
CA LYS A 243 8.12 -14.63 5.01
C LYS A 243 8.81 -13.94 3.84
N MET A 244 8.37 -12.74 3.52
CA MET A 244 8.83 -12.01 2.35
C MET A 244 9.29 -10.60 2.72
N PRO A 245 10.48 -10.14 2.26
CA PRO A 245 10.88 -8.75 2.40
C PRO A 245 9.95 -7.85 1.61
N ILE A 246 9.68 -6.66 2.14
CA ILE A 246 8.87 -5.64 1.46
C ILE A 246 9.64 -4.34 1.36
N GLN A 247 9.36 -3.56 0.31
CA GLN A 247 10.11 -2.33 0.08
C GLN A 247 9.37 -1.30 -0.78
N PHE A 248 9.67 -0.04 -0.53
CA PHE A 248 9.33 1.04 -1.47
C PHE A 248 10.27 0.96 -2.66
N THR A 249 9.73 0.65 -3.84
CA THR A 249 10.50 0.49 -5.06
C THR A 249 9.79 1.11 -6.26
N CYS A 250 10.44 2.07 -6.91
CA CYS A 250 9.97 2.62 -8.17
C CYS A 250 10.91 2.22 -9.30
N ASN A 251 10.33 1.61 -10.32
CA ASN A 251 11.03 1.15 -11.51
C ASN A 251 11.05 2.20 -12.64
N CYS A 252 10.91 3.51 -12.32
CA CYS A 252 11.03 4.57 -13.30
C CYS A 252 12.47 4.67 -13.81
N THR A 253 12.62 4.89 -15.10
CA THR A 253 13.90 5.13 -15.77
C THR A 253 13.70 6.24 -16.80
N LYS A 254 14.80 6.91 -17.22
CA LYS A 254 14.74 7.93 -18.27
C LYS A 254 14.05 7.38 -19.54
N SER A 255 14.37 6.14 -19.92
CA SER A 255 13.74 5.47 -21.08
C SER A 255 12.23 5.27 -20.94
N ARG A 256 11.71 5.02 -19.73
CA ARG A 256 10.25 4.95 -19.48
C ARG A 256 9.60 6.31 -19.59
N VAL A 257 10.26 7.36 -19.09
CA VAL A 257 9.79 8.75 -19.21
C VAL A 257 9.82 9.19 -20.68
N GLU A 258 10.86 8.83 -21.46
CA GLU A 258 10.90 9.05 -22.91
C GLU A 258 9.68 8.44 -23.63
N LYS A 259 9.32 7.20 -23.29
CA LYS A 259 8.13 6.56 -23.86
C LYS A 259 6.84 7.31 -23.50
N ALA A 260 6.73 7.78 -22.27
CA ALA A 260 5.59 8.59 -21.85
C ALA A 260 5.53 9.92 -22.63
N LEU A 261 6.66 10.60 -22.78
CA LEU A 261 6.75 11.82 -23.60
C LEU A 261 6.39 11.57 -25.07
N ILE A 262 6.78 10.46 -25.65
CA ILE A 262 6.37 10.09 -27.02
C ILE A 262 4.85 9.89 -27.10
N SER A 263 4.23 9.32 -26.08
CA SER A 263 2.80 9.01 -26.05
C SER A 263 1.89 10.23 -25.89
N ILE A 264 2.39 11.37 -25.43
CA ILE A 264 1.60 12.62 -25.37
C ILE A 264 1.34 13.23 -26.75
N GLY A 265 2.18 12.88 -27.74
CA GLY A 265 1.97 13.27 -29.13
C GLY A 265 2.97 14.28 -29.66
N GLY A 266 3.04 14.35 -31.01
CA GLY A 266 4.01 15.23 -31.69
C GLY A 266 3.74 16.73 -31.51
N ARG A 267 2.47 17.13 -31.35
CA ARG A 267 2.12 18.55 -31.19
C ARG A 267 2.68 19.10 -29.87
N GLU A 268 2.45 18.42 -28.78
CA GLU A 268 2.91 18.82 -27.45
C GLU A 268 4.45 18.79 -27.36
N LEU A 269 5.08 17.80 -27.99
CA LEU A 269 6.55 17.76 -28.10
C LEU A 269 7.11 18.92 -28.91
N GLN A 270 6.42 19.34 -30.00
CA GLN A 270 6.84 20.50 -30.78
C GLN A 270 6.71 21.80 -29.99
N GLU A 271 5.64 21.98 -29.24
CA GLU A 271 5.44 23.13 -28.36
C GLU A 271 6.60 23.25 -27.34
N MET A 272 6.98 22.13 -26.70
CA MET A 272 8.15 22.09 -25.77
C MET A 272 9.48 22.44 -26.46
N ILE A 273 9.67 22.00 -27.71
CA ILE A 273 10.87 22.33 -28.51
C ILE A 273 10.91 23.81 -28.85
N ASP A 274 9.77 24.41 -29.22
CA ASP A 274 9.63 25.79 -29.64
C ASP A 274 9.88 26.77 -28.47
N GLU A 275 9.65 26.35 -27.22
CA GLU A 275 10.02 27.10 -26.03
C GLU A 275 11.55 27.26 -25.86
N GLY A 276 12.34 26.41 -26.51
CA GLY A 276 13.81 26.52 -26.57
C GLY A 276 14.51 26.28 -25.24
N LYS A 277 13.85 25.64 -24.26
CA LYS A 277 14.41 25.35 -22.92
C LYS A 277 14.40 23.86 -22.65
N SER A 278 15.31 23.41 -21.76
CA SER A 278 15.20 22.06 -21.19
C SER A 278 13.92 21.94 -20.35
N ILE A 279 13.30 20.77 -20.37
CA ILE A 279 12.19 20.45 -19.50
C ILE A 279 12.60 19.49 -18.40
N GLU A 280 11.98 19.62 -17.24
CA GLU A 280 12.08 18.69 -16.15
C GLU A 280 10.78 17.89 -16.01
N VAL A 281 10.90 16.57 -15.92
CA VAL A 281 9.75 15.66 -15.71
C VAL A 281 9.97 14.89 -14.42
N ASN A 282 9.03 14.98 -13.51
CA ASN A 282 9.10 14.32 -12.22
C ASN A 282 8.29 13.02 -12.22
N CYS A 283 8.86 11.96 -11.67
CA CYS A 283 8.13 10.73 -11.48
C CYS A 283 7.14 10.89 -10.32
N GLN A 284 5.85 10.82 -10.57
CA GLN A 284 4.80 10.94 -9.55
C GLN A 284 4.95 9.92 -8.41
N PHE A 285 5.46 8.70 -8.67
CA PHE A 285 5.59 7.65 -7.68
C PHE A 285 6.79 7.75 -6.74
N CYS A 286 7.86 8.45 -7.11
CA CYS A 286 9.07 8.53 -6.28
C CYS A 286 9.75 9.90 -6.31
N ASN A 287 9.13 10.86 -6.97
CA ASN A 287 9.61 12.24 -7.11
C ASN A 287 11.02 12.37 -7.72
N LYS A 288 11.52 11.36 -8.42
CA LYS A 288 12.79 11.41 -9.13
C LYS A 288 12.66 12.32 -10.36
N HIS A 289 13.62 13.23 -10.51
CA HIS A 289 13.67 14.21 -11.58
C HIS A 289 14.41 13.67 -12.80
N TYR A 290 13.91 13.98 -13.99
CA TYR A 290 14.49 13.67 -15.29
C TYR A 290 14.52 14.93 -16.15
N GLU A 291 15.69 15.36 -16.53
CA GLU A 291 15.88 16.49 -17.41
C GLU A 291 16.01 16.04 -18.88
N PHE A 292 15.37 16.78 -19.78
CA PHE A 292 15.44 16.58 -21.22
C PHE A 292 15.83 17.89 -21.90
N SER A 293 16.97 17.88 -22.58
CA SER A 293 17.43 18.98 -23.40
C SER A 293 16.57 19.12 -24.67
N VAL A 294 16.60 20.30 -25.29
CA VAL A 294 15.90 20.54 -26.57
C VAL A 294 16.32 19.54 -27.65
N ASP A 295 17.58 19.13 -27.68
CA ASP A 295 18.07 18.14 -28.65
C ASP A 295 17.57 16.72 -28.37
N GLU A 296 17.38 16.37 -27.09
CA GLU A 296 16.72 15.12 -26.73
C GLU A 296 15.23 15.15 -27.12
N LEU A 297 14.53 16.26 -26.86
CA LEU A 297 13.12 16.43 -27.27
C LEU A 297 12.92 16.30 -28.79
N LYS A 298 13.82 16.90 -29.61
CA LYS A 298 13.81 16.74 -31.06
C LYS A 298 13.93 15.28 -31.48
N LYS A 299 14.80 14.49 -30.80
CA LYS A 299 14.94 13.05 -31.07
C LYS A 299 13.67 12.26 -30.71
N LEU A 300 12.97 12.62 -29.61
CA LEU A 300 11.71 12.02 -29.22
C LEU A 300 10.60 12.37 -30.21
N TYR A 301 10.55 13.60 -30.68
CA TYR A 301 9.60 14.05 -31.69
C TYR A 301 9.69 13.25 -33.01
N GLU A 302 10.91 13.00 -33.48
CA GLU A 302 11.09 12.15 -34.68
C GLU A 302 10.66 10.69 -34.46
N LYS A 303 10.69 10.20 -33.23
CA LYS A 303 10.14 8.87 -32.88
C LYS A 303 8.60 8.89 -32.80
N ALA A 304 8.01 9.98 -32.34
CA ALA A 304 6.56 10.14 -32.21
C ALA A 304 5.83 10.27 -33.56
N LYS A 305 6.55 10.63 -34.64
CA LYS A 305 6.02 10.69 -36.01
C LYS A 305 5.88 9.34 -36.71
N LYS A 306 6.53 8.31 -36.17
CA LYS A 306 6.53 6.93 -36.73
C LYS A 306 5.43 6.11 -36.07
#